data_56251925c5d73a979028a2cf8bd4a4be
#
_entry.id   56251925c5d73a979028a2cf8bd4a4be
#
_cell.length_a   1.000
_cell.length_b   1.000
_cell.length_c   1.000
_cell.angle_alpha   90.00
_cell.angle_beta   90.00
_cell.angle_gamma   90.00
#
_symmetry.space_group_name_H-M   'P 1'
#
loop_
_entity.id
_entity.type
_entity.pdbx_description
1 polymer ?
#
loop_
_entity_poly.entity_id
_entity_poly.type
_entity_poly.pdbx_seq_one_letter_code
_entity_poly.pdbx_strand_id
1 'polypeptide(L)'
;PVVDKKTSRGVTYVITEGCMNGLQKPALAVMLHHADPAGTLAAYEPLYTSAWAFPVVAHGDMTTTERVNIVGNLCCAADVLVENFEGPRLEVGDLVEVKNAGAYACTLTAQRFSGHTPPVELLLDGEGNIME
;
A
#
# COMPACT_ATOMS: atom_id res chain seq x y z
N PRO A 1 -6.96 5.43 -5.33
CA PRO A 1 -6.55 6.83 -5.46
C PRO A 1 -6.07 7.42 -4.15
N VAL A 2 -5.33 8.54 -4.24
CA VAL A 2 -5.01 9.42 -3.12
C VAL A 2 -6.25 10.22 -2.76
N VAL A 3 -6.63 10.23 -1.48
CA VAL A 3 -7.82 10.93 -0.99
C VAL A 3 -7.48 12.12 -0.12
N ASP A 4 -6.28 12.16 0.47
CA ASP A 4 -5.81 13.29 1.26
C ASP A 4 -4.27 13.30 1.34
N LYS A 5 -3.71 14.45 1.69
CA LYS A 5 -2.28 14.63 1.89
C LYS A 5 -2.04 15.62 3.02
N LYS A 6 -1.21 15.25 3.98
CA LYS A 6 -0.89 16.14 5.11
C LYS A 6 0.53 15.97 5.60
N THR A 7 1.08 17.03 6.16
CA THR A 7 2.35 17.00 6.87
C THR A 7 2.13 17.14 8.38
N SER A 8 2.72 16.23 9.14
CA SER A 8 2.68 16.27 10.60
C SER A 8 4.05 15.94 11.16
N ARG A 9 4.55 16.77 12.08
CA ARG A 9 5.87 16.58 12.73
C ARG A 9 7.03 16.37 11.75
N GLY A 10 6.98 17.06 10.62
CA GLY A 10 8.03 16.96 9.57
C GLY A 10 7.93 15.75 8.66
N VAL A 11 6.92 14.90 8.82
CA VAL A 11 6.64 13.76 7.93
C VAL A 11 5.42 14.06 7.08
N THR A 12 5.53 13.86 5.76
CA THR A 12 4.41 13.98 4.84
C THR A 12 3.75 12.62 4.64
N TYR A 13 2.45 12.60 4.81
CA TYR A 13 1.60 11.42 4.63
C TYR A 13 0.72 11.62 3.40
N VAL A 14 0.74 10.66 2.51
CA VAL A 14 -0.19 10.52 1.39
C VAL A 14 -1.20 9.44 1.78
N ILE A 15 -2.47 9.81 1.87
CA ILE A 15 -3.55 8.95 2.33
C ILE A 15 -4.30 8.42 1.13
N THR A 16 -4.35 7.08 0.99
CA THR A 16 -5.06 6.40 -0.09
C THR A 16 -6.42 5.89 0.38
N GLU A 17 -7.35 5.73 -0.54
CA GLU A 17 -8.71 5.24 -0.26
C GLU A 17 -8.71 3.81 0.29
N GLY A 18 -7.75 3.00 -0.05
CA GLY A 18 -7.59 1.65 0.45
C GLY A 18 -6.12 1.32 0.67
N CYS A 19 -5.84 0.57 1.73
CA CYS A 19 -4.55 -0.01 2.00
C CYS A 19 -4.76 -1.36 2.69
N MET A 20 -4.68 -1.44 4.01
CA MET A 20 -4.79 -2.70 4.75
C MET A 20 -6.13 -3.43 4.53
N ASN A 21 -7.22 -2.69 4.31
CA ASN A 21 -8.54 -3.27 4.01
C ASN A 21 -8.71 -3.73 2.55
N GLY A 22 -7.83 -3.31 1.66
CA GLY A 22 -7.81 -3.77 0.27
C GLY A 22 -6.72 -4.80 0.01
N LEU A 23 -5.57 -4.63 0.66
CA LEU A 23 -4.40 -5.49 0.54
C LEU A 23 -3.60 -5.51 1.84
N GLN A 24 -3.82 -6.49 2.69
CA GLN A 24 -3.21 -6.53 4.03
C GLN A 24 -1.71 -6.83 4.04
N LYS A 25 -1.20 -7.57 3.05
CA LYS A 25 0.19 -8.06 3.06
C LYS A 25 1.26 -6.97 3.16
N PRO A 26 1.22 -5.86 2.42
CA PRO A 26 2.21 -4.80 2.57
C PRO A 26 2.23 -4.20 3.97
N ALA A 27 1.05 -3.96 4.57
CA ALA A 27 0.93 -3.46 5.93
C ALA A 27 1.52 -4.45 6.96
N LEU A 28 1.30 -5.75 6.77
CA LEU A 28 1.93 -6.78 7.61
C LEU A 28 3.46 -6.77 7.47
N ALA A 29 3.99 -6.58 6.27
CA ALA A 29 5.43 -6.50 6.04
C ALA A 29 6.05 -5.31 6.77
N VAL A 30 5.42 -4.14 6.74
CA VAL A 30 5.84 -2.95 7.49
C VAL A 30 5.80 -3.22 9.00
N MET A 31 4.71 -3.77 9.51
CA MET A 31 4.56 -4.12 10.93
C MET A 31 5.66 -5.08 11.40
N LEU A 32 5.90 -6.13 10.63
CA LEU A 32 6.91 -7.14 10.97
C LEU A 32 8.31 -6.55 10.93
N HIS A 33 8.60 -5.66 9.99
CA HIS A 33 9.88 -4.94 9.96
C HIS A 33 10.11 -4.13 11.24
N HIS A 34 9.10 -3.44 11.75
CA HIS A 34 9.20 -2.73 13.02
C HIS A 34 9.32 -3.66 14.24
N ALA A 35 8.66 -4.81 14.21
CA ALA A 35 8.72 -5.80 15.28
C ALA A 35 10.03 -6.60 15.32
N ASP A 36 10.67 -6.75 14.16
CA ASP A 36 11.92 -7.51 13.99
C ASP A 36 12.95 -6.72 13.16
N PRO A 37 13.50 -5.64 13.71
CA PRO A 37 14.48 -4.81 12.99
C PRO A 37 15.76 -5.57 12.60
N ALA A 38 16.08 -6.66 13.29
CA ALA A 38 17.23 -7.51 12.98
C ALA A 38 16.97 -8.45 11.79
N GLY A 39 15.72 -8.59 11.33
CA GLY A 39 15.35 -9.41 10.19
C GLY A 39 15.44 -10.91 10.45
N THR A 40 15.34 -11.34 11.71
CA THR A 40 15.41 -12.77 12.08
C THR A 40 14.23 -13.55 11.57
N LEU A 41 13.03 -12.98 11.56
CA LEU A 41 11.83 -13.58 11.01
C LEU A 41 11.87 -13.66 9.48
N ALA A 42 12.53 -12.72 8.81
CA ALA A 42 12.68 -12.71 7.36
C ALA A 42 13.42 -13.96 6.83
N ALA A 43 14.21 -14.61 7.65
CA ALA A 43 14.89 -15.85 7.28
C ALA A 43 13.90 -17.02 7.15
N TYR A 44 12.77 -16.96 7.85
CA TYR A 44 11.75 -18.01 7.85
C TYR A 44 10.57 -17.71 6.94
N GLU A 45 10.19 -16.43 6.85
CA GLU A 45 9.01 -15.96 6.10
C GLU A 45 9.33 -14.69 5.29
N PRO A 46 10.24 -14.76 4.31
CA PRO A 46 10.70 -13.58 3.59
C PRO A 46 9.60 -12.83 2.85
N LEU A 47 8.56 -13.52 2.38
CA LEU A 47 7.43 -12.90 1.66
C LEU A 47 6.54 -12.03 2.57
N TYR A 48 6.52 -12.31 3.87
CA TYR A 48 5.73 -11.53 4.83
C TYR A 48 6.51 -10.38 5.44
N THR A 49 7.84 -10.46 5.43
CA THR A 49 8.71 -9.49 6.10
C THR A 49 9.42 -8.55 5.14
N SER A 50 9.31 -8.79 3.83
CA SER A 50 10.03 -8.03 2.81
C SER A 50 9.09 -7.03 2.13
N ALA A 51 9.13 -5.77 2.53
CA ALA A 51 8.36 -4.70 1.89
C ALA A 51 8.66 -4.59 0.38
N TRP A 52 9.86 -4.94 -0.06
CA TRP A 52 10.25 -4.98 -1.47
C TRP A 52 9.47 -6.04 -2.29
N ALA A 53 8.85 -7.02 -1.64
CA ALA A 53 8.02 -8.03 -2.33
C ALA A 53 6.77 -7.41 -2.99
N PHE A 54 6.37 -6.21 -2.55
CA PHE A 54 5.21 -5.47 -3.02
C PHE A 54 5.65 -4.10 -3.56
N PRO A 55 6.29 -4.03 -4.74
CA PRO A 55 6.71 -2.76 -5.30
C PRO A 55 5.54 -1.79 -5.44
N VAL A 56 5.75 -0.57 -5.00
CA VAL A 56 4.78 0.52 -5.08
C VAL A 56 5.18 1.44 -6.22
N VAL A 57 4.24 1.75 -7.10
CA VAL A 57 4.38 2.71 -8.20
C VAL A 57 3.41 3.85 -7.97
N ALA A 58 3.93 5.06 -7.97
CA ALA A 58 3.14 6.28 -7.85
C ALA A 58 2.94 6.91 -9.23
N HIS A 59 1.70 7.24 -9.56
CA HIS A 59 1.31 7.89 -10.80
C HIS A 59 0.94 9.35 -10.51
N GLY A 60 1.94 10.19 -10.31
CA GLY A 60 1.82 11.61 -9.97
C GLY A 60 2.69 12.49 -10.87
N ASP A 61 3.04 13.67 -10.36
CA ASP A 61 3.91 14.61 -11.08
C ASP A 61 5.34 14.10 -11.16
N MET A 62 5.73 13.59 -12.33
CA MET A 62 7.06 13.06 -12.60
C MET A 62 8.16 14.14 -12.64
N THR A 63 7.82 15.42 -12.65
CA THR A 63 8.81 16.51 -12.68
C THR A 63 9.36 16.84 -11.29
N THR A 64 8.66 16.40 -10.25
CA THR A 64 9.01 16.68 -8.84
C THR A 64 9.09 15.38 -8.07
N THR A 65 10.19 15.17 -7.34
CA THR A 65 10.35 14.05 -6.44
C THR A 65 10.08 14.49 -5.00
N GLU A 66 9.35 13.66 -4.26
CA GLU A 66 9.13 13.87 -2.83
C GLU A 66 9.36 12.56 -2.04
N ARG A 67 9.60 12.73 -0.73
CA ARG A 67 9.68 11.61 0.22
C ARG A 67 8.49 11.64 1.16
N VAL A 68 7.70 10.58 1.15
CA VAL A 68 6.42 10.49 1.88
C VAL A 68 6.22 9.13 2.51
N ASN A 69 5.29 9.04 3.47
CA ASN A 69 4.71 7.78 3.90
C ASN A 69 3.36 7.63 3.20
N ILE A 70 3.14 6.51 2.52
CA ILE A 70 1.86 6.17 1.90
C ILE A 70 1.09 5.28 2.87
N VAL A 71 -0.09 5.75 3.25
CA VAL A 71 -0.94 5.13 4.28
C VAL A 71 -2.37 4.98 3.77
N GLY A 72 -3.16 4.13 4.40
CA GLY A 72 -4.59 4.05 4.15
C GLY A 72 -5.40 5.06 4.96
N ASN A 73 -6.71 4.96 4.84
CA ASN A 73 -7.68 5.84 5.52
C ASN A 73 -8.37 5.19 6.72
N LEU A 74 -7.84 4.07 7.21
CA LEU A 74 -8.36 3.43 8.42
C LEU A 74 -7.89 4.15 9.69
N CYS A 75 -8.68 4.05 10.75
CA CYS A 75 -8.32 4.50 12.09
C CYS A 75 -7.36 3.52 12.79
N CYS A 76 -6.37 3.01 12.08
CA CYS A 76 -5.44 1.99 12.55
C CYS A 76 -4.00 2.41 12.22
N ALA A 77 -3.13 2.44 13.23
CA ALA A 77 -1.72 2.81 13.03
C ALA A 77 -0.94 1.82 12.14
N ALA A 78 -1.46 0.61 11.98
CA ALA A 78 -0.88 -0.41 11.10
C ALA A 78 -1.25 -0.24 9.62
N ASP A 79 -2.14 0.71 9.30
CA ASP A 79 -2.60 0.95 7.93
C ASP A 79 -1.56 1.73 7.11
N VAL A 80 -0.37 1.16 6.99
CA VAL A 80 0.78 1.72 6.29
C VAL A 80 1.12 0.84 5.10
N LEU A 81 1.11 1.42 3.91
CA LEU A 81 1.48 0.73 2.68
C LEU A 81 2.99 0.70 2.50
N VAL A 82 3.62 1.85 2.63
CA VAL A 82 5.07 2.00 2.55
C VAL A 82 5.52 3.25 3.30
N GLU A 83 6.65 3.12 4.00
CA GLU A 83 7.31 4.23 4.67
C GLU A 83 8.48 4.74 3.85
N ASN A 84 8.74 6.05 3.96
CA ASN A 84 9.87 6.70 3.29
C ASN A 84 9.92 6.45 1.78
N PHE A 85 8.76 6.38 1.14
CA PHE A 85 8.67 6.26 -0.32
C PHE A 85 9.27 7.51 -0.97
N GLU A 86 10.21 7.30 -1.89
CA GLU A 86 10.78 8.36 -2.72
C GLU A 86 10.30 8.17 -4.16
N GLY A 87 9.60 9.15 -4.69
CA GLY A 87 9.01 9.05 -6.02
C GLY A 87 8.32 10.32 -6.47
N PRO A 88 7.53 10.24 -7.53
CA PRO A 88 6.77 11.36 -8.06
C PRO A 88 5.92 12.01 -6.98
N ARG A 89 5.82 13.34 -7.04
CA ARG A 89 4.93 14.08 -6.16
C ARG A 89 3.50 13.67 -6.40
N LEU A 90 2.82 13.27 -5.32
CA LEU A 90 1.44 12.83 -5.32
C LEU A 90 0.50 13.91 -4.79
N GLU A 91 -0.62 14.11 -5.46
CA GLU A 91 -1.71 14.98 -5.04
C GLU A 91 -3.03 14.19 -4.95
N VAL A 92 -4.06 14.79 -4.37
CA VAL A 92 -5.38 14.17 -4.28
C VAL A 92 -5.92 13.84 -5.68
N GLY A 93 -6.34 12.60 -5.88
CA GLY A 93 -6.80 12.05 -7.15
C GLY A 93 -5.77 11.22 -7.90
N ASP A 94 -4.48 11.35 -7.59
CA ASP A 94 -3.43 10.52 -8.18
C ASP A 94 -3.58 9.06 -7.77
N LEU A 95 -2.95 8.16 -8.53
CA LEU A 95 -3.04 6.73 -8.31
C LEU A 95 -1.76 6.17 -7.70
N VAL A 96 -1.94 5.22 -6.81
CA VAL A 96 -0.87 4.37 -6.28
C VAL A 96 -1.17 2.93 -6.67
N GLU A 97 -0.21 2.29 -7.31
CA GLU A 97 -0.28 0.89 -7.74
C GLU A 97 0.63 0.05 -6.84
N VAL A 98 0.14 -1.10 -6.40
CA VAL A 98 0.93 -2.10 -5.68
C VAL A 98 1.07 -3.33 -6.55
N LYS A 99 2.29 -3.68 -6.91
CA LYS A 99 2.59 -4.84 -7.74
C LYS A 99 2.70 -6.12 -6.92
N ASN A 100 2.64 -7.26 -7.59
CA ASN A 100 2.75 -8.59 -6.99
C ASN A 100 1.66 -8.89 -5.94
N ALA A 101 0.52 -8.22 -6.04
CA ALA A 101 -0.53 -8.21 -5.02
C ALA A 101 -1.59 -9.31 -5.21
N GLY A 102 -1.52 -10.14 -6.25
CA GLY A 102 -2.58 -11.08 -6.62
C GLY A 102 -2.83 -12.20 -5.60
N ALA A 103 -1.79 -12.90 -5.17
CA ALA A 103 -1.96 -14.03 -4.27
C ALA A 103 -2.38 -13.59 -2.86
N TYR A 104 -3.47 -14.15 -2.36
CA TYR A 104 -4.05 -13.87 -1.03
C TYR A 104 -4.50 -12.42 -0.80
N ALA A 105 -4.58 -11.59 -1.83
CA ALA A 105 -5.02 -10.21 -1.68
C ALA A 105 -6.41 -10.13 -1.07
N CYS A 106 -7.38 -10.77 -1.69
CA CYS A 106 -8.77 -10.77 -1.24
C CYS A 106 -9.03 -11.69 -0.05
N THR A 107 -8.44 -12.88 -0.07
CA THR A 107 -8.77 -13.93 0.91
C THR A 107 -8.10 -13.76 2.27
N LEU A 108 -6.96 -13.07 2.34
CA LEU A 108 -6.27 -12.77 3.60
C LEU A 108 -6.67 -11.42 4.20
N THR A 109 -7.35 -10.58 3.44
CA THR A 109 -7.60 -9.19 3.81
C THR A 109 -8.93 -9.02 4.54
N ALA A 110 -8.94 -8.23 5.61
CA ALA A 110 -10.13 -7.85 6.35
C ALA A 110 -10.92 -6.74 5.60
N GLN A 111 -11.47 -7.07 4.43
CA GLN A 111 -12.04 -6.13 3.47
C GLN A 111 -13.14 -5.23 4.05
N ARG A 112 -13.90 -5.72 5.01
CA ARG A 112 -15.01 -4.99 5.63
C ARG A 112 -14.65 -4.34 6.97
N PHE A 113 -13.37 -4.26 7.27
CA PHE A 113 -12.92 -3.61 8.51
C PHE A 113 -13.41 -2.16 8.55
N SER A 114 -13.92 -1.75 9.71
CA SER A 114 -14.50 -0.40 9.93
C SER A 114 -15.65 -0.02 8.97
N GLY A 115 -16.35 -1.00 8.38
CA GLY A 115 -17.48 -0.76 7.48
C GLY A 115 -17.09 -0.30 6.08
N HIS A 116 -15.82 -0.39 5.71
CA HIS A 116 -15.38 -0.06 4.35
C HIS A 116 -15.98 -1.01 3.30
N THR A 117 -16.21 -0.47 2.11
CA THR A 117 -16.61 -1.26 0.95
C THR A 117 -15.42 -2.11 0.50
N PRO A 118 -15.61 -3.41 0.21
CA PRO A 118 -14.57 -4.24 -0.38
C PRO A 118 -14.07 -3.67 -1.71
N PRO A 119 -12.78 -3.86 -2.04
CA PRO A 119 -12.26 -3.48 -3.35
C PRO A 119 -12.94 -4.26 -4.47
N VAL A 120 -12.99 -3.66 -5.65
CA VAL A 120 -13.48 -4.31 -6.86
C VAL A 120 -12.35 -5.19 -7.41
N GLU A 121 -12.67 -6.44 -7.73
CA GLU A 121 -11.75 -7.35 -8.42
C GLU A 121 -12.09 -7.37 -9.90
N LEU A 122 -11.09 -7.16 -10.74
CA LEU A 122 -11.24 -7.19 -12.19
C LEU A 122 -10.26 -8.21 -12.76
N LEU A 123 -10.75 -9.03 -13.69
CA LEU A 123 -9.91 -9.89 -14.50
C LEU A 123 -9.64 -9.19 -15.83
N LEU A 124 -8.37 -9.08 -16.20
CA LEU A 124 -7.96 -8.50 -17.47
C LEU A 124 -7.39 -9.57 -18.38
N ASP A 125 -7.65 -9.46 -19.67
CA ASP A 125 -6.97 -10.28 -20.69
C ASP A 125 -5.53 -9.78 -20.96
N GLY A 126 -4.82 -10.44 -21.85
CA GLY A 126 -3.44 -10.05 -22.23
C GLY A 126 -3.34 -8.70 -22.95
N GLU A 127 -4.46 -8.13 -23.38
CA GLU A 127 -4.55 -6.82 -24.05
C GLU A 127 -5.02 -5.72 -23.08
N GLY A 128 -5.39 -6.08 -21.85
CA GLY A 128 -5.84 -5.15 -20.81
C GLY A 128 -7.35 -4.88 -20.83
N ASN A 129 -8.15 -5.66 -21.54
CA ASN A 129 -9.59 -5.54 -21.53
C ASN A 129 -10.18 -6.28 -20.31
N ILE A 130 -11.23 -5.71 -19.72
CA ILE A 130 -11.94 -6.38 -18.63
C ILE A 130 -12.68 -7.60 -19.19
N MET A 131 -12.42 -8.76 -18.58
CA MET A 131 -13.12 -10.00 -18.88
C MET A 131 -14.39 -10.09 -18.01
N GLU A 132 -15.53 -10.36 -18.64
CA GLU A 132 -16.82 -10.62 -17.96
C GLU A 132 -16.91 -12.06 -17.42
#